data_c04fd01a4f3567d5140ef3d22bc7e100
#
_entry.id   c04fd01a4f3567d5140ef3d22bc7e100
#
_cell.length_a   1.000
_cell.length_b   1.000
_cell.length_c   1.000
_cell.angle_alpha   90.00
_cell.angle_beta   90.00
_cell.angle_gamma   90.00
#
_symmetry.space_group_name_H-M   'P 1'
#
loop_
_entity.id
_entity.type
_entity.pdbx_description
1 polymer ?
#
loop_
_entity_poly.entity_id
_entity_poly.type
_entity_poly.pdbx_seq_one_letter_code
_entity_poly.pdbx_strand_id
1 'polypeptide(L)'
;EQAGVELEIHWHSFELDPEAPPRQEISNSERLAQKYNRTIAEVEDMQRNIAEMAKAEGIEFNWENANSGNTFNAHRIVHLAQSKGLGSEAKEALFYSYMTQGLPIGERETLEDVASRIGLNPVEVDDVLDSDEFADFVKFDEQVAHEQLKVTGVPFFVFDQRVALAGAQPREVFLQVFEQTLNTADQATIEQSTDAPVCNDDQCDVPEK
;
A
#
# COMPACT_ATOMS: atom_id res chain seq x y z
N GLU A 1 19.27 -10.55 2.43
CA GLU A 1 20.75 -10.72 2.38
C GLU A 1 21.23 -12.06 2.98
N GLN A 2 20.51 -12.69 3.92
CA GLN A 2 20.98 -13.94 4.55
C GLN A 2 20.94 -15.16 3.63
N ALA A 3 20.14 -15.16 2.55
CA ALA A 3 20.00 -16.31 1.64
C ALA A 3 20.78 -16.15 0.32
N GLY A 4 21.47 -15.02 0.08
CA GLY A 4 22.15 -14.74 -1.19
C GLY A 4 21.19 -14.66 -2.40
N VAL A 5 19.94 -14.34 -2.15
CA VAL A 5 18.88 -14.20 -3.16
C VAL A 5 18.66 -12.73 -3.44
N GLU A 6 18.63 -12.35 -4.71
CA GLU A 6 18.23 -11.04 -5.17
C GLU A 6 16.70 -11.02 -5.31
N LEU A 7 16.07 -9.98 -4.75
CA LEU A 7 14.63 -9.79 -4.81
C LEU A 7 14.30 -8.68 -5.81
N GLU A 8 13.46 -8.99 -6.77
CA GLU A 8 12.82 -8.00 -7.62
C GLU A 8 11.38 -7.76 -7.10
N ILE A 9 11.06 -6.51 -6.76
CA ILE A 9 9.76 -6.15 -6.20
C ILE A 9 8.96 -5.37 -7.23
N HIS A 10 7.78 -5.90 -7.60
CA HIS A 10 6.80 -5.24 -8.45
C HIS A 10 5.62 -4.78 -7.60
N TRP A 11 5.32 -3.49 -7.66
CA TRP A 11 4.20 -2.90 -6.96
C TRP A 11 2.96 -2.90 -7.85
N HIS A 12 1.85 -3.40 -7.32
CA HIS A 12 0.56 -3.42 -7.98
C HIS A 12 -0.44 -2.50 -7.27
N SER A 13 -1.39 -2.00 -8.03
CA SER A 13 -2.39 -1.05 -7.54
C SER A 13 -3.55 -1.78 -6.87
N PHE A 14 -4.04 -1.20 -5.77
CA PHE A 14 -5.26 -1.61 -5.11
C PHE A 14 -5.81 -0.39 -4.33
N GLU A 15 -6.94 0.16 -4.76
CA GLU A 15 -7.59 1.27 -4.07
C GLU A 15 -8.50 0.75 -2.96
N LEU A 16 -8.30 1.22 -1.72
CA LEU A 16 -9.16 0.88 -0.57
C LEU A 16 -10.48 1.67 -0.54
N ASP A 17 -10.56 2.77 -1.28
CA ASP A 17 -11.74 3.63 -1.38
C ASP A 17 -11.69 4.39 -2.72
N PRO A 18 -12.09 3.76 -3.84
CA PRO A 18 -12.07 4.38 -5.16
C PRO A 18 -12.95 5.63 -5.27
N GLU A 19 -14.00 5.72 -4.45
CA GLU A 19 -14.94 6.84 -4.43
C GLU A 19 -14.51 7.99 -3.50
N ALA A 20 -13.36 7.86 -2.83
CA ALA A 20 -12.86 8.91 -1.94
C ALA A 20 -12.59 10.22 -2.73
N PRO A 21 -12.86 11.40 -2.14
CA PRO A 21 -12.43 12.66 -2.72
C PRO A 21 -10.89 12.76 -2.68
N PRO A 22 -10.27 13.62 -3.49
CA PRO A 22 -8.81 13.81 -3.46
C PRO A 22 -8.24 14.13 -2.08
N ARG A 23 -9.04 14.82 -1.28
CA ARG A 23 -8.75 15.14 0.13
C ARG A 23 -10.01 15.03 0.97
N GLN A 24 -9.89 14.49 2.17
CA GLN A 24 -10.98 14.46 3.15
C GLN A 24 -11.09 15.80 3.88
N GLU A 25 -12.32 16.27 4.09
CA GLU A 25 -12.61 17.50 4.86
C GLU A 25 -12.60 17.27 6.38
N ILE A 26 -12.87 16.04 6.81
CA ILE A 26 -12.88 15.63 8.22
C ILE A 26 -11.54 14.96 8.59
N SER A 27 -11.21 14.96 9.86
CA SER A 27 -10.01 14.29 10.35
C SER A 27 -10.05 12.78 10.05
N ASN A 28 -8.86 12.17 9.92
CA ASN A 28 -8.78 10.73 9.71
C ASN A 28 -9.45 9.94 10.85
N SER A 29 -9.31 10.40 12.09
CA SER A 29 -9.96 9.77 13.25
C SER A 29 -11.49 9.85 13.18
N GLU A 30 -12.06 11.00 12.76
CA GLU A 30 -13.51 11.13 12.55
C GLU A 30 -14.01 10.22 11.44
N ARG A 31 -13.31 10.17 10.30
CA ARG A 31 -13.65 9.30 9.17
C ARG A 31 -13.62 7.82 9.57
N LEU A 32 -12.58 7.39 10.25
CA LEU A 32 -12.46 6.01 10.72
C LEU A 32 -13.52 5.68 11.80
N ALA A 33 -13.83 6.62 12.69
CA ALA A 33 -14.90 6.44 13.69
C ALA A 33 -16.25 6.20 13.02
N GLN A 34 -16.57 6.96 11.97
CA GLN A 34 -17.78 6.76 11.16
C GLN A 34 -17.74 5.43 10.43
N LYS A 35 -16.63 5.12 9.74
CA LYS A 35 -16.46 3.88 8.95
C LYS A 35 -16.64 2.63 9.81
N TYR A 36 -16.05 2.59 10.99
CA TYR A 36 -16.05 1.41 11.87
C TYR A 36 -17.15 1.42 12.94
N ASN A 37 -18.01 2.44 12.94
CA ASN A 37 -19.05 2.63 13.97
C ASN A 37 -18.46 2.57 15.40
N ARG A 38 -17.35 3.29 15.60
CA ARG A 38 -16.64 3.43 16.87
C ARG A 38 -16.62 4.87 17.34
N THR A 39 -16.23 5.10 18.58
CA THR A 39 -15.95 6.46 19.08
C THR A 39 -14.61 6.96 18.55
N ILE A 40 -14.42 8.27 18.45
CA ILE A 40 -13.14 8.89 18.09
C ILE A 40 -12.03 8.41 19.02
N ALA A 41 -12.30 8.36 20.35
CA ALA A 41 -11.32 7.92 21.33
C ALA A 41 -10.83 6.47 21.09
N GLU A 42 -11.74 5.54 20.79
CA GLU A 42 -11.36 4.16 20.45
C GLU A 42 -10.49 4.09 19.20
N VAL A 43 -10.82 4.89 18.18
CA VAL A 43 -10.01 4.97 16.95
C VAL A 43 -8.64 5.57 17.23
N GLU A 44 -8.55 6.62 18.02
CA GLU A 44 -7.27 7.24 18.41
C GLU A 44 -6.39 6.27 19.20
N ASP A 45 -6.99 5.46 20.09
CA ASP A 45 -6.26 4.41 20.80
C ASP A 45 -5.74 3.32 19.84
N MET A 46 -6.54 2.92 18.85
CA MET A 46 -6.08 1.99 17.80
C MET A 46 -4.91 2.58 16.99
N GLN A 47 -5.03 3.83 16.54
CA GLN A 47 -3.97 4.49 15.75
C GLN A 47 -2.69 4.67 16.57
N ARG A 48 -2.82 4.98 17.87
CA ARG A 48 -1.66 5.07 18.78
C ARG A 48 -0.94 3.73 18.91
N ASN A 49 -1.67 2.62 19.03
CA ASN A 49 -1.07 1.28 19.06
C ASN A 49 -0.32 0.98 17.76
N ILE A 50 -0.90 1.34 16.60
CA ILE A 50 -0.23 1.18 15.30
C ILE A 50 1.04 2.02 15.24
N ALA A 51 0.99 3.28 15.71
CA ALA A 51 2.16 4.15 15.74
C ALA A 51 3.28 3.62 16.66
N GLU A 52 2.94 3.00 17.80
CA GLU A 52 3.91 2.35 18.67
C GLU A 52 4.55 1.13 18.00
N MET A 53 3.76 0.32 17.30
CA MET A 53 4.29 -0.81 16.52
C MET A 53 5.20 -0.33 15.38
N ALA A 54 4.79 0.69 14.63
CA ALA A 54 5.59 1.30 13.58
C ALA A 54 6.94 1.85 14.12
N LYS A 55 6.90 2.49 15.28
CA LYS A 55 8.09 3.01 15.95
C LYS A 55 9.08 1.93 16.35
N ALA A 56 8.59 0.75 16.75
CA ALA A 56 9.45 -0.40 17.08
C ALA A 56 10.24 -0.89 15.84
N GLU A 57 9.68 -0.69 14.63
CA GLU A 57 10.32 -0.99 13.35
C GLU A 57 11.08 0.22 12.75
N GLY A 58 11.20 1.32 13.48
CA GLY A 58 11.92 2.52 13.05
C GLY A 58 11.11 3.43 12.11
N ILE A 59 9.80 3.24 12.02
CA ILE A 59 8.89 4.02 11.18
C ILE A 59 8.20 5.08 12.03
N GLU A 60 8.25 6.34 11.59
CA GLU A 60 7.52 7.44 12.21
C GLU A 60 6.12 7.56 11.59
N PHE A 61 5.09 7.25 12.37
CA PHE A 61 3.70 7.35 11.95
C PHE A 61 2.96 8.44 12.73
N ASN A 62 2.78 9.59 12.09
CA ASN A 62 2.10 10.78 12.64
C ASN A 62 0.60 10.77 12.29
N TRP A 63 -0.12 9.81 12.82
CA TRP A 63 -1.51 9.53 12.50
C TRP A 63 -2.47 10.71 12.75
N GLU A 64 -2.15 11.60 13.70
CA GLU A 64 -2.96 12.78 13.99
C GLU A 64 -3.06 13.74 12.79
N ASN A 65 -2.01 13.77 11.97
CA ASN A 65 -1.94 14.64 10.79
C ASN A 65 -2.29 13.92 9.49
N ALA A 66 -2.47 12.58 9.53
CA ALA A 66 -2.74 11.80 8.33
C ALA A 66 -4.00 12.29 7.62
N ASN A 67 -3.89 12.63 6.35
CA ASN A 67 -4.98 13.08 5.51
C ASN A 67 -5.21 12.08 4.37
N SER A 68 -6.24 11.25 4.52
CA SER A 68 -6.62 10.28 3.51
C SER A 68 -7.38 10.93 2.35
N GLY A 69 -7.36 10.29 1.20
CA GLY A 69 -8.06 10.72 0.01
C GLY A 69 -8.00 9.65 -1.08
N ASN A 70 -8.47 9.98 -2.26
CA ASN A 70 -8.38 9.10 -3.42
C ASN A 70 -6.92 8.84 -3.78
N THR A 71 -6.58 7.58 -4.10
CA THR A 71 -5.20 7.15 -4.39
C THR A 71 -4.95 6.82 -5.86
N PHE A 72 -5.95 6.98 -6.73
CA PHE A 72 -5.84 6.61 -8.15
C PHE A 72 -4.64 7.25 -8.85
N ASN A 73 -4.47 8.57 -8.72
CA ASN A 73 -3.35 9.27 -9.31
C ASN A 73 -2.00 8.91 -8.68
N ALA A 74 -1.97 8.63 -7.37
CA ALA A 74 -0.77 8.13 -6.71
C ALA A 74 -0.33 6.77 -7.30
N HIS A 75 -1.26 5.86 -7.56
CA HIS A 75 -0.98 4.59 -8.25
C HIS A 75 -0.45 4.81 -9.67
N ARG A 76 -0.99 5.76 -10.43
CA ARG A 76 -0.50 6.10 -11.78
C ARG A 76 0.95 6.62 -11.75
N ILE A 77 1.29 7.45 -10.77
CA ILE A 77 2.67 7.92 -10.56
C ILE A 77 3.60 6.76 -10.16
N VAL A 78 3.13 5.77 -9.38
CA VAL A 78 3.90 4.56 -9.09
C VAL A 78 4.18 3.76 -10.37
N HIS A 79 3.21 3.61 -11.29
CA HIS A 79 3.41 2.95 -12.58
C HIS A 79 4.42 3.70 -13.46
N LEU A 80 4.35 5.03 -13.53
CA LEU A 80 5.36 5.85 -14.19
C LEU A 80 6.75 5.59 -13.59
N ALA A 81 6.86 5.63 -12.26
CA ALA A 81 8.12 5.37 -11.56
C ALA A 81 8.66 3.96 -11.82
N GLN A 82 7.81 2.94 -11.81
CA GLN A 82 8.18 1.56 -12.13
C GLN A 82 8.73 1.43 -13.56
N SER A 83 8.16 2.13 -14.53
CA SER A 83 8.67 2.16 -15.91
C SER A 83 10.08 2.73 -16.03
N LYS A 84 10.54 3.45 -15.01
CA LYS A 84 11.89 4.03 -14.88
C LYS A 84 12.79 3.26 -13.90
N GLY A 85 12.30 2.15 -13.32
CA GLY A 85 13.03 1.38 -12.29
C GLY A 85 13.02 2.04 -10.90
N LEU A 86 12.10 2.98 -10.64
CA LEU A 86 11.98 3.76 -9.40
C LEU A 86 10.71 3.42 -8.59
N GLY A 87 10.13 2.24 -8.81
CA GLY A 87 8.85 1.86 -8.18
C GLY A 87 8.92 1.82 -6.65
N SER A 88 9.98 1.24 -6.10
CA SER A 88 10.17 1.16 -4.65
C SER A 88 10.44 2.53 -4.02
N GLU A 89 11.21 3.38 -4.69
CA GLU A 89 11.45 4.75 -4.26
C GLU A 89 10.16 5.58 -4.25
N ALA A 90 9.28 5.37 -5.24
CA ALA A 90 7.98 6.04 -5.29
C ALA A 90 7.07 5.60 -4.14
N LYS A 91 7.02 4.30 -3.84
CA LYS A 91 6.25 3.78 -2.69
C LYS A 91 6.77 4.33 -1.38
N GLU A 92 8.08 4.32 -1.16
CA GLU A 92 8.70 4.87 0.04
C GLU A 92 8.39 6.38 0.21
N ALA A 93 8.51 7.15 -0.86
CA ALA A 93 8.22 8.58 -0.83
C ALA A 93 6.73 8.87 -0.55
N LEU A 94 5.81 8.08 -1.12
CA LEU A 94 4.38 8.17 -0.83
C LEU A 94 4.06 7.80 0.62
N PHE A 95 4.64 6.72 1.15
CA PHE A 95 4.46 6.34 2.55
C PHE A 95 4.97 7.41 3.49
N TYR A 96 6.15 7.97 3.23
CA TYR A 96 6.70 9.07 4.01
C TYR A 96 5.80 10.31 3.97
N SER A 97 5.34 10.70 2.77
CA SER A 97 4.46 11.85 2.60
C SER A 97 3.14 11.67 3.35
N TYR A 98 2.51 10.49 3.25
CA TYR A 98 1.24 10.22 3.91
C TYR A 98 1.37 9.96 5.41
N MET A 99 2.25 9.01 5.80
CA MET A 99 2.32 8.52 7.19
C MET A 99 3.11 9.45 8.10
N THR A 100 4.22 10.03 7.61
CA THR A 100 5.10 10.86 8.43
C THR A 100 4.76 12.34 8.31
N GLN A 101 4.54 12.85 7.08
CA GLN A 101 4.24 14.26 6.86
C GLN A 101 2.75 14.61 6.94
N GLY A 102 1.85 13.62 6.83
CA GLY A 102 0.39 13.81 6.84
C GLY A 102 -0.14 14.50 5.58
N LEU A 103 0.60 14.43 4.47
CA LEU A 103 0.21 15.09 3.23
C LEU A 103 -0.88 14.29 2.49
N PRO A 104 -1.84 15.00 1.84
CA PRO A 104 -2.89 14.36 1.07
C PRO A 104 -2.35 13.85 -0.28
N ILE A 105 -2.06 12.55 -0.37
CA ILE A 105 -1.52 11.91 -1.58
C ILE A 105 -2.52 11.81 -2.75
N GLY A 106 -3.75 12.27 -2.59
CA GLY A 106 -4.72 12.46 -3.67
C GLY A 106 -4.59 13.81 -4.38
N GLU A 107 -3.83 14.76 -3.83
CA GLU A 107 -3.64 16.09 -4.40
C GLU A 107 -2.42 16.15 -5.33
N ARG A 108 -2.59 16.86 -6.47
CA ARG A 108 -1.57 17.03 -7.50
C ARG A 108 -0.25 17.55 -6.93
N GLU A 109 -0.29 18.61 -6.12
CA GLU A 109 0.90 19.24 -5.54
C GLU A 109 1.74 18.26 -4.72
N THR A 110 1.09 17.38 -3.93
CA THR A 110 1.77 16.33 -3.17
C THR A 110 2.43 15.32 -4.10
N LEU A 111 1.76 14.92 -5.19
CA LEU A 111 2.30 13.95 -6.14
C LEU A 111 3.48 14.52 -6.96
N GLU A 112 3.43 15.78 -7.33
CA GLU A 112 4.53 16.49 -7.98
C GLU A 112 5.77 16.59 -7.06
N ASP A 113 5.56 16.88 -5.76
CA ASP A 113 6.64 16.88 -4.76
C ASP A 113 7.25 15.48 -4.57
N VAL A 114 6.42 14.45 -4.43
CA VAL A 114 6.87 13.05 -4.37
C VAL A 114 7.70 12.67 -5.60
N ALA A 115 7.19 12.96 -6.79
CA ALA A 115 7.84 12.68 -8.05
C ALA A 115 9.20 13.40 -8.18
N SER A 116 9.25 14.66 -7.77
CA SER A 116 10.48 15.47 -7.75
C SER A 116 11.54 14.88 -6.82
N ARG A 117 11.15 14.41 -5.63
CA ARG A 117 12.07 13.82 -4.65
C ARG A 117 12.77 12.56 -5.17
N ILE A 118 12.09 11.77 -6.00
CA ILE A 118 12.65 10.54 -6.58
C ILE A 118 13.29 10.77 -7.97
N GLY A 119 13.28 12.02 -8.46
CA GLY A 119 13.94 12.39 -9.70
C GLY A 119 13.16 12.06 -10.99
N LEU A 120 11.84 11.91 -10.93
CA LEU A 120 11.01 11.81 -12.12
C LEU A 120 11.02 13.13 -12.91
N ASN A 121 10.90 13.02 -14.23
CA ASN A 121 10.83 14.18 -15.10
C ASN A 121 9.48 14.92 -14.89
N PRO A 122 9.48 16.21 -14.51
CA PRO A 122 8.25 16.96 -14.27
C PRO A 122 7.27 16.96 -15.45
N VAL A 123 7.77 17.01 -16.69
CA VAL A 123 6.91 16.96 -17.89
C VAL A 123 6.17 15.64 -18.00
N GLU A 124 6.84 14.50 -17.75
CA GLU A 124 6.19 13.19 -17.75
C GLU A 124 5.17 13.06 -16.61
N VAL A 125 5.43 13.67 -15.45
CA VAL A 125 4.50 13.72 -14.32
C VAL A 125 3.26 14.53 -14.67
N ASP A 126 3.44 15.71 -15.29
CA ASP A 126 2.34 16.54 -15.79
C ASP A 126 1.52 15.80 -16.84
N ASP A 127 2.17 15.13 -17.80
CA ASP A 127 1.51 14.35 -18.85
C ASP A 127 0.64 13.25 -18.22
N VAL A 128 1.12 12.54 -17.21
CA VAL A 128 0.33 11.53 -16.48
C VAL A 128 -0.84 12.18 -15.76
N LEU A 129 -0.64 13.28 -15.03
CA LEU A 129 -1.70 13.91 -14.24
C LEU A 129 -2.76 14.62 -15.08
N ASP A 130 -2.42 15.05 -16.31
CA ASP A 130 -3.30 15.77 -17.24
C ASP A 130 -3.98 14.86 -18.28
N SER A 131 -3.68 13.55 -18.28
CA SER A 131 -4.22 12.57 -19.21
C SER A 131 -4.75 11.33 -18.48
N ASP A 132 -5.07 10.26 -19.23
CA ASP A 132 -5.40 8.93 -18.70
C ASP A 132 -4.20 7.97 -18.77
N GLU A 133 -2.97 8.47 -18.94
CA GLU A 133 -1.78 7.63 -19.00
C GLU A 133 -1.64 6.81 -17.71
N PHE A 134 -1.32 5.53 -17.82
CA PHE A 134 -1.30 4.52 -16.75
C PHE A 134 -2.64 4.20 -16.07
N ALA A 135 -3.77 4.84 -16.45
CA ALA A 135 -5.08 4.52 -15.87
C ALA A 135 -5.47 3.04 -16.10
N ASP A 136 -5.22 2.53 -17.30
CA ASP A 136 -5.54 1.13 -17.63
C ASP A 136 -4.65 0.12 -16.88
N PHE A 137 -3.43 0.49 -16.49
CA PHE A 137 -2.58 -0.35 -15.64
C PHE A 137 -3.14 -0.47 -14.24
N VAL A 138 -3.60 0.64 -13.64
CA VAL A 138 -4.24 0.62 -12.32
C VAL A 138 -5.48 -0.28 -12.35
N LYS A 139 -6.39 -0.08 -13.32
CA LYS A 139 -7.61 -0.89 -13.47
C LYS A 139 -7.31 -2.36 -13.71
N PHE A 140 -6.28 -2.66 -14.49
CA PHE A 140 -5.86 -4.04 -14.74
C PHE A 140 -5.34 -4.72 -13.47
N ASP A 141 -4.51 -4.03 -12.68
CA ASP A 141 -4.03 -4.54 -11.40
C ASP A 141 -5.20 -4.86 -10.47
N GLU A 142 -6.17 -3.96 -10.35
CA GLU A 142 -7.37 -4.16 -9.53
C GLU A 142 -8.23 -5.32 -10.04
N GLN A 143 -8.40 -5.43 -11.36
CA GLN A 143 -9.12 -6.56 -11.94
C GLN A 143 -8.44 -7.89 -11.61
N VAL A 144 -7.12 -7.97 -11.74
CA VAL A 144 -6.35 -9.17 -11.37
C VAL A 144 -6.50 -9.47 -9.88
N ALA A 145 -6.38 -8.44 -9.03
CA ALA A 145 -6.53 -8.61 -7.59
C ALA A 145 -7.91 -9.15 -7.22
N HIS A 146 -8.99 -8.56 -7.72
CA HIS A 146 -10.35 -8.96 -7.38
C HIS A 146 -10.79 -10.25 -8.06
N GLU A 147 -10.53 -10.41 -9.36
CA GLU A 147 -11.12 -11.51 -10.15
C GLU A 147 -10.25 -12.78 -10.12
N GLN A 148 -8.93 -12.65 -10.17
CA GLN A 148 -8.03 -13.79 -10.24
C GLN A 148 -7.51 -14.20 -8.87
N LEU A 149 -6.98 -13.24 -8.10
CA LEU A 149 -6.34 -13.51 -6.81
C LEU A 149 -7.33 -13.48 -5.63
N LYS A 150 -8.57 -12.96 -5.85
CA LYS A 150 -9.59 -12.83 -4.79
C LYS A 150 -9.09 -12.07 -3.58
N VAL A 151 -8.29 -11.03 -3.82
CA VAL A 151 -7.79 -10.15 -2.76
C VAL A 151 -8.96 -9.44 -2.09
N THR A 152 -9.06 -9.56 -0.78
CA THR A 152 -10.11 -8.93 0.04
C THR A 152 -9.57 -7.77 0.87
N GLY A 153 -8.27 -7.52 0.81
CA GLY A 153 -7.59 -6.44 1.51
C GLY A 153 -6.07 -6.50 1.37
N VAL A 154 -5.40 -5.49 1.88
CA VAL A 154 -3.94 -5.32 1.77
C VAL A 154 -3.29 -5.23 3.15
N PRO A 155 -1.99 -5.54 3.25
CA PRO A 155 -1.08 -5.93 2.19
C PRO A 155 -1.35 -7.35 1.68
N PHE A 156 -1.08 -7.59 0.41
CA PHE A 156 -1.16 -8.88 -0.22
C PHE A 156 0.10 -9.11 -1.07
N PHE A 157 0.71 -10.28 -0.96
CA PHE A 157 1.98 -10.59 -1.59
C PHE A 157 1.85 -11.82 -2.47
N VAL A 158 2.49 -11.80 -3.63
CA VAL A 158 2.61 -12.95 -4.52
C VAL A 158 4.10 -13.20 -4.79
N PHE A 159 4.56 -14.41 -4.53
CA PHE A 159 5.96 -14.83 -4.70
C PHE A 159 6.05 -15.70 -5.94
N ASP A 160 6.84 -15.24 -6.92
CA ASP A 160 7.14 -15.97 -8.17
C ASP A 160 5.88 -16.52 -8.86
N GLN A 161 4.73 -15.81 -8.75
CA GLN A 161 3.42 -16.22 -9.29
C GLN A 161 2.93 -17.60 -8.82
N ARG A 162 3.42 -18.09 -7.66
CA ARG A 162 3.17 -19.46 -7.16
C ARG A 162 2.56 -19.47 -5.77
N VAL A 163 3.04 -18.63 -4.88
CA VAL A 163 2.61 -18.61 -3.49
C VAL A 163 2.05 -17.23 -3.17
N ALA A 164 0.89 -17.17 -2.54
CA ALA A 164 0.29 -15.92 -2.10
C ALA A 164 0.27 -15.86 -0.56
N LEU A 165 0.47 -14.65 -0.03
CA LEU A 165 0.47 -14.36 1.39
C LEU A 165 -0.40 -13.13 1.63
N ALA A 166 -1.47 -13.29 2.40
CA ALA A 166 -2.36 -12.21 2.78
C ALA A 166 -1.98 -11.63 4.15
N GLY A 167 -2.07 -10.30 4.28
CA GLY A 167 -1.85 -9.58 5.52
C GLY A 167 -0.39 -9.36 5.90
N ALA A 168 -0.20 -8.56 6.95
CA ALA A 168 1.10 -8.25 7.53
C ALA A 168 1.58 -9.40 8.43
N GLN A 169 2.10 -10.46 7.81
CA GLN A 169 2.59 -11.65 8.49
C GLN A 169 3.90 -11.39 9.24
N PRO A 170 4.21 -12.19 10.28
CA PRO A 170 5.52 -12.17 10.93
C PRO A 170 6.66 -12.48 9.97
N ARG A 171 7.85 -11.96 10.26
CA ARG A 171 9.07 -12.16 9.44
C ARG A 171 9.36 -13.62 9.13
N GLU A 172 9.15 -14.50 10.12
CA GLU A 172 9.40 -15.92 10.00
C GLU A 172 8.56 -16.60 8.92
N VAL A 173 7.31 -16.12 8.74
CA VAL A 173 6.41 -16.60 7.69
C VAL A 173 6.93 -16.21 6.31
N PHE A 174 7.40 -14.96 6.14
CA PHE A 174 8.05 -14.53 4.90
C PHE A 174 9.27 -15.38 4.56
N LEU A 175 10.12 -15.68 5.55
CA LEU A 175 11.30 -16.52 5.34
C LEU A 175 10.92 -17.95 4.90
N GLN A 176 9.88 -18.55 5.51
CA GLN A 176 9.38 -19.85 5.10
C GLN A 176 8.84 -19.84 3.66
N VAL A 177 8.11 -18.79 3.27
CA VAL A 177 7.60 -18.64 1.91
C VAL A 177 8.74 -18.48 0.92
N PHE A 178 9.78 -17.70 1.22
CA PHE A 178 10.97 -17.60 0.38
C PHE A 178 11.66 -18.96 0.19
N GLU A 179 11.87 -19.73 1.28
CA GLU A 179 12.45 -21.06 1.21
C GLU A 179 11.59 -22.02 0.38
N GLN A 180 10.27 -22.00 0.56
CA GLN A 180 9.33 -22.79 -0.23
C GLN A 180 9.41 -22.43 -1.71
N THR A 181 9.37 -21.14 -2.05
CA THR A 181 9.39 -20.67 -3.44
C THR A 181 10.70 -21.05 -4.14
N LEU A 182 11.83 -20.96 -3.45
CA LEU A 182 13.14 -21.35 -3.98
C LEU A 182 13.28 -22.86 -4.19
N ASN A 183 12.63 -23.67 -3.33
CA ASN A 183 12.73 -25.14 -3.39
C ASN A 183 11.73 -25.78 -4.35
N THR A 184 10.64 -25.08 -4.73
CA THR A 184 9.56 -25.61 -5.57
C THR A 184 9.70 -25.20 -7.03
N ALA A 185 10.87 -25.29 -7.62
CA ALA A 185 11.12 -24.92 -9.04
C ALA A 185 10.20 -25.61 -10.07
N ASP A 186 9.34 -26.59 -9.69
CA ASP A 186 8.56 -27.43 -10.61
C ASP A 186 7.04 -27.54 -10.35
N GLN A 187 6.41 -26.83 -9.40
CA GLN A 187 4.96 -26.97 -9.16
C GLN A 187 4.25 -25.61 -9.03
N ALA A 188 3.46 -25.26 -10.05
CA ALA A 188 2.63 -24.05 -10.07
C ALA A 188 1.31 -24.28 -9.32
N THR A 189 1.27 -23.95 -8.02
CA THR A 189 0.02 -23.86 -7.24
C THR A 189 0.12 -22.66 -6.29
N ILE A 190 -0.84 -21.73 -6.37
CA ILE A 190 -0.91 -20.60 -5.43
C ILE A 190 -1.58 -21.09 -4.15
N GLU A 191 -0.82 -21.21 -3.06
CA GLU A 191 -1.33 -21.48 -1.71
C GLU A 191 -1.54 -20.15 -0.97
N GLN A 192 -2.74 -19.96 -0.39
CA GLN A 192 -3.06 -18.75 0.38
C GLN A 192 -3.00 -19.04 1.88
N SER A 193 -2.25 -18.23 2.62
CA SER A 193 -2.29 -18.17 4.08
C SER A 193 -3.12 -16.96 4.53
N THR A 194 -4.13 -17.17 5.38
CA THR A 194 -5.19 -16.18 5.66
C THR A 194 -5.23 -15.66 7.10
N ASP A 195 -4.27 -15.96 7.97
CA ASP A 195 -4.38 -15.72 9.42
C ASP A 195 -3.75 -14.40 9.92
N ALA A 196 -3.49 -13.43 9.05
CA ALA A 196 -2.89 -12.16 9.48
C ALA A 196 -3.80 -10.94 9.25
N PRO A 197 -3.56 -9.82 9.97
CA PRO A 197 -4.33 -8.59 9.81
C PRO A 197 -4.28 -8.06 8.38
N VAL A 198 -5.45 -7.81 7.82
CA VAL A 198 -5.64 -7.26 6.46
C VAL A 198 -6.52 -6.02 6.57
N CYS A 199 -6.18 -4.98 5.85
CA CYS A 199 -7.09 -3.87 5.63
C CYS A 199 -7.93 -4.13 4.39
N ASN A 200 -9.26 -4.02 4.52
CA ASN A 200 -10.22 -4.07 3.42
C ASN A 200 -11.14 -2.85 3.50
N ASP A 201 -12.09 -2.75 2.56
CA ASP A 201 -13.04 -1.63 2.51
C ASP A 201 -13.84 -1.45 3.81
N ASP A 202 -13.99 -2.51 4.60
CA ASP A 202 -14.81 -2.52 5.80
C ASP A 202 -14.02 -2.54 7.12
N GLN A 203 -12.80 -3.13 7.17
CA GLN A 203 -12.04 -3.28 8.43
C GLN A 203 -10.52 -3.40 8.23
N CYS A 204 -9.76 -2.79 9.16
CA CYS A 204 -8.39 -3.19 9.45
C CYS A 204 -8.41 -4.03 10.73
N ASP A 205 -8.10 -5.32 10.62
CA ASP A 205 -7.98 -6.19 11.79
C ASP A 205 -6.64 -5.90 12.48
N VAL A 206 -6.71 -5.25 13.65
CA VAL A 206 -5.56 -5.06 14.52
C VAL A 206 -5.67 -6.12 15.62
N PRO A 207 -4.65 -6.97 15.86
CA PRO A 207 -4.72 -7.97 16.91
C PRO A 207 -4.92 -7.30 18.28
N GLU A 208 -5.95 -7.72 19.00
CA GLU A 208 -6.12 -7.36 20.41
C GLU A 208 -4.97 -8.02 21.22
N LYS A 209 -4.37 -7.22 22.12
CA LYS A 209 -3.29 -7.69 23.00
C LYS A 209 -3.83 -8.62 24.08
#